data_46d5f80ec4dc4e186e18ed9d4dee0d05
#
_entry.id   46d5f80ec4dc4e186e18ed9d4dee0d05
#
_cell.length_a   1.000
_cell.length_b   1.000
_cell.length_c   1.000
_cell.angle_alpha   90.00
_cell.angle_beta   90.00
_cell.angle_gamma   90.00
#
_symmetry.space_group_name_H-M   'P 1'
#
loop_
_entity.id
_entity.type
_entity.pdbx_description
1 polymer ?
#
loop_
_entity_poly.entity_id
_entity_poly.type
_entity_poly.pdbx_seq_one_letter_code
_entity_poly.pdbx_strand_id
1 'polypeptide(L)'
;MLFRSPPRFLARTPHGYHDTALIRSELRDAGFSRVVIETKAEQSRASSPRLPAVAYCQGTPLRDEIEARDAGKLEAATDYAASAIADRHGGGKVAAKIQAHVIVAVV
;
A
#
# COMPACT_ATOMS: atom_id res chain seq x y z
N MET A 1 14.41 0.97 15.66
CA MET A 1 13.43 0.22 14.86
C MET A 1 12.33 -0.34 15.75
N LEU A 2 11.07 -0.18 15.38
CA LEU A 2 9.93 -0.58 16.22
C LEU A 2 9.78 -2.10 16.32
N PHE A 3 10.10 -2.83 15.25
CA PHE A 3 10.04 -4.28 15.21
C PHE A 3 11.38 -4.86 14.77
N ARG A 4 11.73 -6.00 15.36
CA ARG A 4 12.92 -6.76 14.95
C ARG A 4 12.79 -7.27 13.51
N SER A 5 11.60 -7.73 13.16
CA SER A 5 11.24 -8.16 11.81
C SER A 5 9.96 -7.40 11.39
N PRO A 6 10.10 -6.20 10.81
CA PRO A 6 8.92 -5.38 10.50
C PRO A 6 8.03 -6.05 9.45
N PRO A 7 6.72 -5.92 9.57
CA PRO A 7 5.81 -6.39 8.54
C PRO A 7 5.96 -5.55 7.28
N ARG A 8 5.90 -6.21 6.13
CA ARG A 8 6.04 -5.57 4.82
C ARG A 8 4.78 -5.78 3.97
N PHE A 9 3.63 -5.81 4.63
CA PHE A 9 2.37 -6.15 3.99
C PHE A 9 2.07 -5.27 2.77
N LEU A 10 2.20 -3.94 2.90
CA LEU A 10 1.86 -3.02 1.82
C LEU A 10 2.71 -3.24 0.57
N ALA A 11 4.02 -3.38 0.74
CA ALA A 11 4.94 -3.62 -0.37
C ALA A 11 4.79 -5.01 -0.97
N ARG A 12 4.49 -6.01 -0.13
CA ARG A 12 4.40 -7.42 -0.53
C ARG A 12 3.05 -7.76 -1.18
N THR A 13 1.96 -7.19 -0.72
CA THR A 13 0.61 -7.57 -1.14
C THR A 13 -0.08 -6.49 -1.99
N PRO A 14 -0.59 -5.35 -1.46
CA PRO A 14 -1.34 -4.43 -2.31
C PRO A 14 -0.49 -3.69 -3.33
N HIS A 15 0.80 -3.48 -3.06
CA HIS A 15 1.69 -2.72 -3.93
C HIS A 15 2.85 -3.55 -4.50
N GLY A 16 2.80 -4.87 -4.33
CA GLY A 16 3.91 -5.74 -4.74
C GLY A 16 3.92 -6.07 -6.22
N TYR A 17 2.75 -6.11 -6.86
CA TYR A 17 2.60 -6.53 -8.25
C TYR A 17 2.35 -5.31 -9.13
N HIS A 18 3.38 -4.49 -9.33
CA HIS A 18 3.26 -3.18 -9.97
C HIS A 18 3.97 -3.04 -11.31
N ASP A 19 4.83 -3.99 -11.69
CA ASP A 19 5.57 -3.95 -12.95
C ASP A 19 4.66 -4.36 -14.10
N THR A 20 4.24 -3.39 -14.91
CA THR A 20 3.31 -3.64 -16.01
C THR A 20 3.90 -4.56 -17.10
N ALA A 21 5.21 -4.52 -17.31
CA ALA A 21 5.87 -5.42 -18.27
C ALA A 21 5.79 -6.87 -17.78
N LEU A 22 6.02 -7.10 -16.49
CA LEU A 22 5.89 -8.43 -15.89
C LEU A 22 4.44 -8.93 -15.94
N ILE A 23 3.49 -8.09 -15.58
CA ILE A 23 2.05 -8.43 -15.62
C ILE A 23 1.65 -8.84 -17.03
N ARG A 24 2.05 -8.07 -18.02
CA ARG A 24 1.77 -8.35 -19.44
C ARG A 24 2.38 -9.69 -19.89
N SER A 25 3.63 -9.90 -19.52
CA SER A 25 4.35 -11.13 -19.86
C SER A 25 3.68 -12.35 -19.24
N GLU A 26 3.33 -12.28 -17.96
CA GLU A 26 2.69 -13.39 -17.26
C GLU A 26 1.30 -13.70 -17.83
N LEU A 27 0.53 -12.70 -18.20
CA LEU A 27 -0.78 -12.90 -18.82
C LEU A 27 -0.65 -13.54 -20.20
N ARG A 28 0.32 -13.12 -21.02
CA ARG A 28 0.59 -13.74 -22.31
C ARG A 28 1.04 -15.18 -22.18
N ASP A 29 1.92 -15.46 -21.24
CA ASP A 29 2.38 -16.81 -20.94
C ASP A 29 1.23 -17.71 -20.49
N ALA A 30 0.23 -17.14 -19.82
CA ALA A 30 -0.98 -17.86 -19.39
C ALA A 30 -1.99 -18.10 -20.54
N GLY A 31 -1.74 -17.57 -21.73
CA GLY A 31 -2.57 -17.82 -22.90
C GLY A 31 -3.50 -16.68 -23.34
N PHE A 32 -3.40 -15.51 -22.70
CA PHE A 32 -4.17 -14.35 -23.15
C PHE A 32 -3.54 -13.74 -24.40
N SER A 33 -4.32 -13.63 -25.47
CA SER A 33 -3.83 -13.12 -26.76
C SER A 33 -3.77 -11.61 -26.81
N ARG A 34 -4.60 -10.94 -26.03
CA ARG A 34 -4.70 -9.48 -26.00
C ARG A 34 -4.69 -9.00 -24.57
N VAL A 35 -3.73 -8.13 -24.25
CA VAL A 35 -3.58 -7.54 -22.91
C VAL A 35 -3.51 -6.03 -23.06
N VAL A 36 -4.43 -5.32 -22.44
CA VAL A 36 -4.45 -3.86 -22.37
C VAL A 36 -4.27 -3.45 -20.91
N ILE A 37 -3.29 -2.62 -20.64
CA ILE A 37 -3.02 -2.11 -19.29
C ILE A 37 -3.12 -0.59 -19.33
N GLU A 38 -3.99 -0.06 -18.48
CA GLU A 38 -4.18 1.37 -18.29
C GLU A 38 -3.86 1.73 -16.85
N THR A 39 -2.96 2.69 -16.63
CA THR A 39 -2.60 3.15 -15.30
C THR A 39 -3.40 4.40 -14.96
N LYS A 40 -4.16 4.34 -13.90
CA LYS A 40 -4.95 5.47 -13.38
C LYS A 40 -4.25 6.07 -12.18
N ALA A 41 -4.00 7.39 -12.23
CA ALA A 41 -3.41 8.14 -11.14
C ALA A 41 -4.46 9.03 -10.49
N GLU A 42 -4.48 9.03 -9.17
CA GLU A 42 -5.37 9.86 -8.36
C GLU A 42 -4.60 10.44 -7.18
N GLN A 43 -5.21 11.37 -6.45
CA GLN A 43 -4.68 11.86 -5.20
C GLN A 43 -5.50 11.34 -4.03
N SER A 44 -4.79 10.74 -3.06
CA SER A 44 -5.35 10.45 -1.74
C SER A 44 -5.15 11.67 -0.87
N ARG A 45 -6.20 12.10 -0.17
CA ARG A 45 -6.18 13.29 0.69
C ARG A 45 -6.72 12.95 2.06
N ALA A 46 -6.13 13.56 3.08
CA ALA A 46 -6.59 13.41 4.46
C ALA A 46 -6.38 14.74 5.21
N SER A 47 -7.18 14.97 6.24
CA SER A 47 -7.07 16.19 7.04
C SER A 47 -5.86 16.19 7.98
N SER A 48 -5.28 15.02 8.23
CA SER A 48 -4.08 14.88 9.07
C SER A 48 -3.32 13.62 8.71
N PRO A 49 -2.02 13.54 9.05
CA PRO A 49 -1.22 12.32 8.84
C PRO A 49 -1.74 11.10 9.61
N ARG A 50 -2.40 11.31 10.73
CA ARG A 50 -2.91 10.20 11.55
C ARG A 50 -4.02 9.42 10.85
N LEU A 51 -4.86 10.08 10.05
CA LEU A 51 -5.95 9.39 9.36
C LEU A 51 -5.46 8.26 8.44
N PRO A 52 -4.53 8.49 7.50
CA PRO A 52 -4.00 7.39 6.71
C PRO A 52 -3.20 6.39 7.53
N ALA A 53 -2.52 6.83 8.59
CA ALA A 53 -1.79 5.90 9.47
C ALA A 53 -2.76 4.93 10.15
N VAL A 54 -3.88 5.41 10.69
CA VAL A 54 -4.92 4.56 11.28
C VAL A 54 -5.55 3.66 10.22
N ALA A 55 -5.86 4.21 9.05
CA ALA A 55 -6.48 3.44 7.97
C ALA A 55 -5.61 2.25 7.55
N TYR A 56 -4.33 2.46 7.34
CA TYR A 56 -3.43 1.38 6.91
C TYR A 56 -3.03 0.44 8.03
N CYS A 57 -2.66 0.95 9.20
CA CYS A 57 -2.20 0.09 10.31
C CYS A 57 -3.33 -0.68 10.97
N GLN A 58 -4.53 -0.12 11.03
CA GLN A 58 -5.64 -0.68 11.78
C GLN A 58 -6.80 -1.15 10.93
N GLY A 59 -6.93 -0.64 9.70
CA GLY A 59 -8.04 -0.93 8.80
C GLY A 59 -7.73 -1.93 7.69
N THR A 60 -6.52 -2.48 7.64
CA THR A 60 -6.10 -3.46 6.65
C THR A 60 -5.58 -4.73 7.34
N PRO A 61 -5.30 -5.83 6.61
CA PRO A 61 -4.67 -7.02 7.21
C PRO A 61 -3.30 -6.75 7.82
N LEU A 62 -2.69 -5.59 7.58
CA LEU A 62 -1.46 -5.17 8.28
C LEU A 62 -1.65 -5.18 9.79
N ARG A 63 -2.84 -4.86 10.28
CA ARG A 63 -3.17 -4.91 11.71
C ARG A 63 -2.83 -6.27 12.32
N ASP A 64 -3.29 -7.34 11.68
CA ASP A 64 -3.05 -8.69 12.18
C ASP A 64 -1.56 -9.05 12.17
N GLU A 65 -0.83 -8.58 11.18
CA GLU A 65 0.62 -8.81 11.12
C GLU A 65 1.37 -8.03 12.19
N ILE A 66 0.92 -6.82 12.52
CA ILE A 66 1.50 -6.03 13.62
C ILE A 66 1.22 -6.72 14.96
N GLU A 67 -0.03 -7.10 15.20
CA GLU A 67 -0.45 -7.74 16.46
C GLU A 67 0.19 -9.12 16.63
N ALA A 68 0.41 -9.85 15.55
CA ALA A 68 1.10 -11.14 15.60
C ALA A 68 2.56 -11.01 16.01
N ARG A 69 3.20 -9.89 15.68
CA ARG A 69 4.59 -9.63 16.09
C ARG A 69 4.68 -9.13 17.53
N ASP A 70 3.76 -8.25 17.93
CA ASP A 70 3.65 -7.75 19.30
C ASP A 70 2.26 -7.12 19.48
N ALA A 71 1.40 -7.81 20.23
CA ALA A 71 0.01 -7.41 20.43
C ALA A 71 -0.12 -6.02 21.10
N GLY A 72 0.90 -5.59 21.86
CA GLY A 72 0.88 -4.29 22.54
C GLY A 72 1.38 -3.12 21.69
N LYS A 73 1.78 -3.34 20.43
CA LYS A 73 2.44 -2.30 19.62
C LYS A 73 1.60 -1.69 18.50
N LEU A 74 0.31 -1.99 18.43
CA LEU A 74 -0.53 -1.42 17.36
C LEU A 74 -0.56 0.11 17.41
N GLU A 75 -0.76 0.69 18.58
CA GLU A 75 -0.77 2.15 18.76
C GLU A 75 0.60 2.76 18.45
N ALA A 76 1.67 2.16 18.94
CA ALA A 76 3.04 2.62 18.66
C ALA A 76 3.37 2.55 17.17
N ALA A 77 2.94 1.51 16.49
CA ALA A 77 3.12 1.38 15.04
C ALA A 77 2.34 2.45 14.27
N THR A 78 1.12 2.74 14.71
CA THR A 78 0.28 3.78 14.13
C THR A 78 0.91 5.17 14.34
N ASP A 79 1.42 5.45 15.54
CA ASP A 79 2.11 6.70 15.85
C ASP A 79 3.37 6.87 15.02
N TYR A 80 4.13 5.80 14.84
CA TYR A 80 5.34 5.80 14.00
C TYR A 80 4.98 6.11 12.55
N ALA A 81 3.94 5.47 12.02
CA ALA A 81 3.47 5.71 10.65
C ALA A 81 2.98 7.15 10.47
N ALA A 82 2.23 7.68 11.43
CA ALA A 82 1.75 9.06 11.39
C ALA A 82 2.92 10.06 11.37
N SER A 83 3.95 9.82 12.19
CA SER A 83 5.16 10.66 12.20
C SER A 83 5.91 10.60 10.87
N ALA A 84 6.04 9.42 10.28
CA ALA A 84 6.71 9.25 8.99
C ALA A 84 5.95 9.97 7.86
N ILE A 85 4.62 9.90 7.89
CA ILE A 85 3.78 10.61 6.92
C ILE A 85 3.93 12.12 7.10
N ALA A 86 3.91 12.61 8.34
CA ALA A 86 4.09 14.02 8.65
C ALA A 86 5.46 14.55 8.20
N ASP A 87 6.51 13.77 8.39
CA ASP A 87 7.87 14.13 7.95
C ASP A 87 7.96 14.29 6.44
N ARG A 88 7.23 13.48 5.69
CA ARG A 88 7.26 13.48 4.23
C ARG A 88 6.28 14.47 3.60
N HIS A 89 5.11 14.67 4.20
CA HIS A 89 4.00 15.41 3.60
C HIS A 89 3.54 16.62 4.41
N GLY A 90 4.11 16.84 5.59
CA GLY A 90 3.71 17.91 6.50
C GLY A 90 2.71 17.45 7.55
N GLY A 91 2.61 18.20 8.64
CA GLY A 91 1.82 17.83 9.82
C GLY A 91 0.34 18.20 9.77
N GLY A 92 -0.09 18.90 8.71
CA GLY A 92 -1.50 19.32 8.53
C GLY A 92 -2.23 18.42 7.53
N LYS A 93 -2.95 19.04 6.61
CA LYS A 93 -3.57 18.30 5.50
C LYS A 93 -2.51 17.60 4.66
N VAL A 94 -2.74 16.35 4.32
CA VAL A 94 -1.82 15.56 3.51
C VAL A 94 -2.47 15.18 2.19
N ALA A 95 -1.64 15.15 1.14
CA ALA A 95 -2.04 14.67 -0.17
C ALA A 95 -0.88 13.88 -0.77
N ALA A 96 -1.18 12.72 -1.32
CA ALA A 96 -0.19 11.86 -1.94
C ALA A 96 -0.78 11.17 -3.16
N LYS A 97 0.07 10.92 -4.15
CA LYS A 97 -0.35 10.19 -5.33
C LYS A 97 -0.63 8.74 -5.00
N ILE A 98 -1.75 8.25 -5.51
CA ILE A 98 -2.05 6.83 -5.57
C ILE A 98 -2.28 6.44 -7.03
N GLN A 99 -2.07 5.18 -7.35
CA GLN A 99 -2.34 4.69 -8.70
C GLN A 99 -2.79 3.25 -8.69
N ALA A 100 -3.52 2.88 -9.74
CA ALA A 100 -3.94 1.50 -9.98
C ALA A 100 -3.74 1.16 -11.45
N HIS A 101 -3.38 -0.08 -11.73
CA HIS A 101 -3.35 -0.61 -13.08
C HIS A 101 -4.67 -1.31 -13.37
N VAL A 102 -5.36 -0.85 -14.41
CA VAL A 102 -6.59 -1.49 -14.89
C VAL A 102 -6.19 -2.38 -16.07
N ILE A 103 -6.46 -3.66 -15.94
CA ILE A 103 -5.99 -4.65 -16.90
C ILE A 103 -7.20 -5.35 -17.54
N VAL A 104 -7.20 -5.37 -18.85
CA VAL A 104 -8.17 -6.15 -19.63
C VAL A 104 -7.38 -7.20 -20.41
N ALA A 105 -7.68 -8.45 -20.16
CA ALA A 105 -7.04 -9.57 -20.84
C ALA A 105 -8.10 -10.42 -21.54
N VAL A 106 -7.85 -10.74 -22.80
CA VAL A 106 -8.79 -11.51 -23.65
C VAL A 106 -8.10 -12.77 -24.13
N VAL A 107 -8.80 -13.87 -24.02
CA VAL A 107 -8.33 -15.19 -24.46
C VAL A 107 -8.18 -15.27 -25.98
#